data_f59b52097604de11fe24d11bed6e58be
#
_entry.id   f59b52097604de11fe24d11bed6e58be
#
_cell.length_a   1.000
_cell.length_b   1.000
_cell.length_c   1.000
_cell.angle_alpha   90.00
_cell.angle_beta   90.00
_cell.angle_gamma   90.00
#
_symmetry.space_group_name_H-M   'P 1'
#
loop_
_entity.id
_entity.type
_entity.pdbx_description
1 polymer ?
#
loop_
_entity_poly.entity_id
_entity_poly.type
_entity_poly.pdbx_seq_one_letter_code
_entity_poly.pdbx_strand_id
1 'polypeptide(L)'
;MNTLSVSPPLSVGQLASPSLPLLLIGHGSRDPEGRQAFLELAQVYQSLTPHRPVIPCFLELTQPTIAQGVEQCLAQGWQEIVVLPLLLFGARHNKFDVTMELDRLQALYPQLRIRYGGPLGIRIEILQLLRDRLAALMAAQPRRIPEAETVLLFVGRGSSDPEANAEACKLARLLWEGSGFAAVETCFIGITHPRLPVGLERALSWHPRRVIVLPYFLFTGVLVKKIEAAVEQQRQRQSEIDWLMLPELGLVDTVLHSLQQLEQEALQGQTQMNCHLCKFRLAVSAEVRAGHTHHHPHEHHHHHHGHGSHHHPHSHPHHDHGHTHAAAGDPWAQLEGYHQRAWQVP
;
A
#
# COMPACT_ATOMS: atom_id res chain seq x y z
N MET A 1 10.82 -11.18 -46.59
CA MET A 1 11.71 -10.94 -45.43
C MET A 1 11.60 -9.47 -45.10
N ASN A 2 10.65 -9.11 -44.22
CA ASN A 2 10.49 -7.73 -43.76
C ASN A 2 11.23 -7.60 -42.41
N THR A 3 12.36 -6.93 -42.47
CA THR A 3 13.09 -6.51 -41.27
C THR A 3 12.29 -5.41 -40.57
N LEU A 4 11.66 -5.74 -39.44
CA LEU A 4 11.10 -4.74 -38.53
C LEU A 4 12.26 -3.92 -37.97
N SER A 5 12.35 -2.68 -38.42
CA SER A 5 13.22 -1.66 -37.86
C SER A 5 12.78 -1.38 -36.44
N VAL A 6 13.54 -1.88 -35.46
CA VAL A 6 13.40 -1.50 -34.06
C VAL A 6 13.93 -0.08 -33.95
N SER A 7 13.01 0.87 -33.71
CA SER A 7 13.40 2.24 -33.38
C SER A 7 14.28 2.23 -32.13
N PRO A 8 15.36 3.04 -32.08
CA PRO A 8 16.19 3.15 -30.90
C PRO A 8 15.34 3.67 -29.72
N PRO A 9 15.65 3.28 -28.47
CA PRO A 9 14.93 3.79 -27.32
C PRO A 9 15.00 5.32 -27.36
N LEU A 10 13.83 5.94 -27.18
CA LEU A 10 13.71 7.39 -27.07
C LEU A 10 14.76 7.86 -26.05
N SER A 11 15.66 8.74 -26.49
CA SER A 11 16.62 9.40 -25.61
C SER A 11 15.82 9.95 -24.44
N VAL A 12 16.14 9.50 -23.23
CA VAL A 12 15.63 10.08 -21.97
C VAL A 12 16.00 11.55 -22.05
N GLY A 13 15.04 12.38 -22.48
CA GLY A 13 15.20 13.83 -22.43
C GLY A 13 15.62 14.14 -21.02
N GLN A 14 16.70 14.90 -20.84
CA GLN A 14 17.17 15.34 -19.53
C GLN A 14 15.97 15.94 -18.81
N LEU A 15 15.39 15.18 -17.86
CA LEU A 15 14.33 15.66 -17.00
C LEU A 15 14.87 16.89 -16.29
N ALA A 16 14.21 18.03 -16.44
CA ALA A 16 14.61 19.25 -15.76
C ALA A 16 14.73 18.92 -14.26
N SER A 17 15.87 19.23 -13.67
CA SER A 17 16.10 18.97 -12.25
C SER A 17 15.02 19.67 -11.44
N PRO A 18 14.25 18.96 -10.60
CA PRO A 18 13.20 19.57 -9.80
C PRO A 18 13.78 20.66 -8.90
N SER A 19 13.20 21.86 -8.91
CA SER A 19 13.65 23.00 -8.10
C SER A 19 12.89 23.13 -6.79
N LEU A 20 11.71 22.48 -6.67
CA LEU A 20 10.85 22.51 -5.49
C LEU A 20 11.27 21.43 -4.46
N PRO A 21 11.11 21.70 -3.17
CA PRO A 21 11.33 20.69 -2.13
C PRO A 21 10.34 19.55 -2.29
N LEU A 22 10.80 18.35 -1.97
CA LEU A 22 9.97 17.15 -1.97
C LEU A 22 9.62 16.76 -0.55
N LEU A 23 8.32 16.71 -0.24
CA LEU A 23 7.79 16.03 0.94
C LEU A 23 7.48 14.58 0.57
N LEU A 24 8.32 13.65 1.03
CA LEU A 24 8.16 12.23 0.79
C LEU A 24 7.41 11.60 1.95
N ILE A 25 6.21 11.07 1.70
CA ILE A 25 5.33 10.55 2.74
C ILE A 25 5.36 9.02 2.75
N GLY A 26 5.90 8.44 3.83
CA GLY A 26 5.75 7.01 4.13
C GLY A 26 4.45 6.74 4.92
N HIS A 27 3.98 5.50 4.89
CA HIS A 27 2.83 5.09 5.72
C HIS A 27 3.15 5.23 7.23
N GLY A 28 4.38 4.92 7.60
CA GLY A 28 4.80 4.71 8.96
C GLY A 28 4.82 3.23 9.33
N SER A 29 5.62 2.88 10.32
CA SER A 29 5.77 1.49 10.78
C SER A 29 6.09 1.45 12.28
N ARG A 30 5.49 0.45 12.96
CA ARG A 30 5.89 0.09 14.33
C ARG A 30 7.19 -0.72 14.35
N ASP A 31 7.57 -1.29 13.21
CA ASP A 31 8.83 -2.02 13.04
C ASP A 31 9.95 -1.02 12.72
N PRO A 32 11.01 -0.95 13.55
CA PRO A 32 12.10 0.00 13.34
C PRO A 32 12.87 -0.26 12.04
N GLU A 33 12.99 -1.50 11.57
CA GLU A 33 13.68 -1.83 10.32
C GLU A 33 12.91 -1.26 9.11
N GLY A 34 11.57 -1.39 9.10
CA GLY A 34 10.73 -0.83 8.04
C GLY A 34 10.77 0.72 8.01
N ARG A 35 10.84 1.35 9.19
CA ARG A 35 11.05 2.81 9.29
C ARG A 35 12.42 3.20 8.74
N GLN A 36 13.46 2.49 9.14
CA GLN A 36 14.84 2.77 8.73
C GLN A 36 15.00 2.63 7.22
N ALA A 37 14.45 1.57 6.61
CA ALA A 37 14.49 1.35 5.16
C ALA A 37 13.84 2.50 4.37
N PHE A 38 12.73 3.07 4.86
CA PHE A 38 12.12 4.26 4.25
C PHE A 38 13.03 5.49 4.36
N LEU A 39 13.65 5.72 5.52
CA LEU A 39 14.56 6.85 5.72
C LEU A 39 15.81 6.73 4.86
N GLU A 40 16.36 5.53 4.70
CA GLU A 40 17.48 5.25 3.80
C GLU A 40 17.11 5.54 2.34
N LEU A 41 15.93 5.12 1.89
CA LEU A 41 15.44 5.48 0.57
C LEU A 41 15.37 7.00 0.39
N ALA A 42 14.86 7.73 1.37
CA ALA A 42 14.79 9.19 1.32
C ALA A 42 16.19 9.84 1.26
N GLN A 43 17.16 9.31 1.99
CA GLN A 43 18.55 9.77 1.94
C GLN A 43 19.21 9.52 0.58
N VAL A 44 19.03 8.32 0.00
CA VAL A 44 19.52 8.01 -1.34
C VAL A 44 18.86 8.92 -2.37
N TYR A 45 17.53 9.12 -2.27
CA TYR A 45 16.81 10.04 -3.16
C TYR A 45 17.30 11.49 -3.01
N GLN A 46 17.60 11.93 -1.79
CA GLN A 46 18.23 13.25 -1.53
C GLN A 46 19.59 13.37 -2.23
N SER A 47 20.40 12.31 -2.23
CA SER A 47 21.71 12.33 -2.91
C SER A 47 21.61 12.49 -4.42
N LEU A 48 20.51 12.03 -5.02
CA LEU A 48 20.22 12.23 -6.46
C LEU A 48 19.77 13.65 -6.80
N THR A 49 19.33 14.43 -5.80
CA THR A 49 18.80 15.79 -5.96
C THR A 49 19.37 16.74 -4.91
N PRO A 50 20.71 16.97 -4.89
CA PRO A 50 21.38 17.70 -3.78
C PRO A 50 21.03 19.18 -3.70
N HIS A 51 20.48 19.75 -4.76
CA HIS A 51 20.16 21.18 -4.90
C HIS A 51 18.84 21.60 -4.22
N ARG A 52 18.07 20.66 -3.69
CA ARG A 52 16.79 20.90 -3.03
C ARG A 52 16.56 19.91 -1.89
N PRO A 53 15.78 20.24 -0.85
CA PRO A 53 15.52 19.31 0.23
C PRO A 53 14.54 18.19 -0.17
N VAL A 54 14.82 16.97 0.30
CA VAL A 54 13.88 15.84 0.36
C VAL A 54 13.57 15.61 1.83
N ILE A 55 12.33 15.87 2.22
CA ILE A 55 11.89 15.82 3.61
C ILE A 55 11.02 14.57 3.81
N PRO A 56 11.54 13.52 4.47
CA PRO A 56 10.75 12.35 4.80
C PRO A 56 9.80 12.64 5.96
N CYS A 57 8.56 12.21 5.83
CA CYS A 57 7.57 12.24 6.91
C CYS A 57 6.65 11.03 6.83
N PHE A 58 5.78 10.87 7.82
CA PHE A 58 4.93 9.70 7.93
C PHE A 58 3.47 10.09 8.12
N LEU A 59 2.59 9.26 7.56
CA LEU A 59 1.16 9.43 7.72
C LEU A 59 0.72 9.13 9.15
N GLU A 60 1.23 8.04 9.72
CA GLU A 60 0.87 7.58 11.06
C GLU A 60 2.01 6.80 11.74
N LEU A 61 1.79 6.39 12.99
CA LEU A 61 2.62 5.47 13.79
C LEU A 61 4.01 5.98 14.19
N THR A 62 4.57 6.98 13.52
CA THR A 62 5.93 7.49 13.80
C THR A 62 6.10 8.93 13.37
N GLN A 63 7.19 9.56 13.80
CA GLN A 63 7.56 10.93 13.45
C GLN A 63 8.73 10.95 12.46
N PRO A 64 8.90 12.11 11.71
CA PRO A 64 8.06 13.29 11.71
C PRO A 64 6.70 13.07 11.02
N THR A 65 5.67 13.79 11.47
CA THR A 65 4.34 13.81 10.85
C THR A 65 4.33 14.62 9.55
N ILE A 66 3.26 14.51 8.75
CA ILE A 66 3.07 15.35 7.56
C ILE A 66 3.10 16.83 7.92
N ALA A 67 2.43 17.23 9.01
CA ALA A 67 2.44 18.61 9.49
C ALA A 67 3.85 19.10 9.79
N GLN A 68 4.64 18.32 10.54
CA GLN A 68 6.04 18.67 10.86
C GLN A 68 6.91 18.79 9.59
N GLY A 69 6.70 17.91 8.60
CA GLY A 69 7.39 18.00 7.31
C GLY A 69 7.04 19.28 6.54
N VAL A 70 5.76 19.66 6.50
CA VAL A 70 5.30 20.92 5.87
C VAL A 70 5.86 22.13 6.62
N GLU A 71 5.80 22.15 7.95
CA GLU A 71 6.35 23.23 8.77
C GLU A 71 7.87 23.40 8.54
N GLN A 72 8.59 22.30 8.36
CA GLN A 72 9.99 22.33 8.01
C GLN A 72 10.26 22.98 6.64
N CYS A 73 9.40 22.69 5.63
CA CYS A 73 9.47 23.35 4.33
C CYS A 73 9.23 24.87 4.47
N LEU A 74 8.18 25.26 5.18
CA LEU A 74 7.82 26.68 5.40
C LEU A 74 8.91 27.43 6.18
N ALA A 75 9.51 26.82 7.19
CA ALA A 75 10.60 27.41 7.96
C ALA A 75 11.87 27.66 7.13
N GLN A 76 12.05 26.91 6.04
CA GLN A 76 13.12 27.13 5.06
C GLN A 76 12.74 28.15 3.96
N GLY A 77 11.55 28.76 4.05
CA GLY A 77 11.05 29.76 3.10
C GLY A 77 10.33 29.20 1.88
N TRP A 78 10.09 27.89 1.81
CA TRP A 78 9.40 27.28 0.70
C TRP A 78 7.88 27.43 0.83
N GLN A 79 7.22 28.02 -0.15
CA GLN A 79 5.76 28.20 -0.21
C GLN A 79 5.11 27.27 -1.25
N GLU A 80 5.89 26.62 -2.10
CA GLU A 80 5.43 25.62 -3.05
C GLU A 80 6.24 24.35 -2.86
N ILE A 81 5.56 23.21 -2.72
CA ILE A 81 6.18 21.90 -2.43
C ILE A 81 5.59 20.81 -3.33
N VAL A 82 6.41 19.82 -3.66
CA VAL A 82 5.93 18.56 -4.24
C VAL A 82 5.69 17.58 -3.10
N VAL A 83 4.58 16.88 -3.13
CA VAL A 83 4.21 15.87 -2.15
C VAL A 83 4.04 14.53 -2.84
N LEU A 84 4.88 13.54 -2.49
CA LEU A 84 4.77 12.18 -3.00
C LEU A 84 4.44 11.20 -1.87
N PRO A 85 3.26 10.57 -1.90
CA PRO A 85 2.98 9.43 -1.04
C PRO A 85 3.66 8.19 -1.58
N LEU A 86 4.64 7.66 -0.86
CA LEU A 86 5.31 6.41 -1.20
C LEU A 86 4.43 5.22 -0.78
N LEU A 87 3.37 4.99 -1.54
CA LEU A 87 2.38 3.94 -1.35
C LEU A 87 2.29 3.11 -2.64
N LEU A 88 2.11 1.79 -2.50
CA LEU A 88 2.05 0.88 -3.64
C LEU A 88 0.81 1.13 -4.52
N PHE A 89 -0.36 1.26 -3.90
CA PHE A 89 -1.62 1.46 -4.59
C PHE A 89 -2.42 2.61 -3.98
N GLY A 90 -3.30 3.20 -4.79
CA GLY A 90 -4.23 4.24 -4.39
C GLY A 90 -5.33 3.69 -3.50
N ALA A 91 -5.10 3.64 -2.19
CA ALA A 91 -6.06 3.23 -1.18
C ALA A 91 -6.59 4.42 -0.38
N ARG A 92 -7.47 4.15 0.60
CA ARG A 92 -8.05 5.16 1.49
C ARG A 92 -7.00 6.15 2.02
N HIS A 93 -5.86 5.67 2.51
CA HIS A 93 -4.83 6.54 3.06
C HIS A 93 -4.35 7.60 2.06
N ASN A 94 -4.15 7.20 0.81
CA ASN A 94 -3.72 8.09 -0.25
C ASN A 94 -4.84 9.02 -0.74
N LYS A 95 -6.08 8.49 -0.84
CA LYS A 95 -7.22 9.23 -1.37
C LYS A 95 -7.84 10.18 -0.36
N PHE A 96 -7.74 9.90 0.95
CA PHE A 96 -8.42 10.64 2.01
C PHE A 96 -7.47 11.14 3.09
N ASP A 97 -6.78 10.26 3.81
CA ASP A 97 -6.10 10.66 5.03
C ASP A 97 -4.95 11.65 4.74
N VAL A 98 -4.11 11.37 3.75
CA VAL A 98 -3.03 12.28 3.32
C VAL A 98 -3.62 13.57 2.75
N THR A 99 -4.60 13.46 1.86
CA THR A 99 -5.17 14.64 1.18
C THR A 99 -5.95 15.55 2.12
N MET A 100 -6.67 14.98 3.11
CA MET A 100 -7.35 15.75 4.15
C MET A 100 -6.37 16.51 5.03
N GLU A 101 -5.27 15.88 5.43
CA GLU A 101 -4.24 16.56 6.22
C GLU A 101 -3.58 17.69 5.42
N LEU A 102 -3.32 17.48 4.13
CA LEU A 102 -2.79 18.51 3.26
C LEU A 102 -3.78 19.68 3.06
N ASP A 103 -5.08 19.40 2.92
CA ASP A 103 -6.12 20.44 2.85
C ASP A 103 -6.20 21.25 4.14
N ARG A 104 -6.11 20.58 5.30
CA ARG A 104 -6.07 21.24 6.61
C ARG A 104 -4.86 22.16 6.70
N LEU A 105 -3.68 21.71 6.28
CA LEU A 105 -2.46 22.51 6.29
C LEU A 105 -2.52 23.68 5.31
N GLN A 106 -3.12 23.51 4.11
CA GLN A 106 -3.34 24.62 3.19
C GLN A 106 -4.32 25.67 3.75
N ALA A 107 -5.33 25.24 4.51
CA ALA A 107 -6.24 26.16 5.20
C ALA A 107 -5.52 26.94 6.32
N LEU A 108 -4.57 26.30 7.03
CA LEU A 108 -3.76 26.91 8.09
C LEU A 108 -2.69 27.86 7.51
N TYR A 109 -2.11 27.49 6.37
CA TYR A 109 -1.06 28.24 5.66
C TYR A 109 -1.52 28.59 4.25
N PRO A 110 -2.31 29.69 4.06
CA PRO A 110 -2.92 30.03 2.76
C PRO A 110 -1.93 30.29 1.62
N GLN A 111 -0.68 30.60 1.95
CA GLN A 111 0.41 30.77 0.98
C GLN A 111 0.95 29.45 0.44
N LEU A 112 0.68 28.32 1.11
CA LEU A 112 1.21 27.00 0.75
C LEU A 112 0.56 26.48 -0.53
N ARG A 113 1.37 26.16 -1.52
CA ARG A 113 0.96 25.48 -2.76
C ARG A 113 1.49 24.07 -2.77
N ILE A 114 0.64 23.12 -3.11
CA ILE A 114 0.98 21.68 -3.10
C ILE A 114 0.79 21.11 -4.50
N ARG A 115 1.85 20.48 -5.02
CA ARG A 115 1.80 19.62 -6.19
C ARG A 115 1.78 18.17 -5.69
N TYR A 116 0.62 17.56 -5.74
CA TYR A 116 0.40 16.22 -5.20
C TYR A 116 0.62 15.16 -6.27
N GLY A 117 1.50 14.18 -5.99
CA GLY A 117 1.75 13.04 -6.85
C GLY A 117 0.89 11.82 -6.50
N GLY A 118 0.79 10.90 -7.44
CA GLY A 118 0.06 9.65 -7.28
C GLY A 118 0.82 8.59 -6.48
N PRO A 119 0.19 7.45 -6.20
CA PRO A 119 0.86 6.27 -5.67
C PRO A 119 1.77 5.65 -6.73
N LEU A 120 2.61 4.69 -6.33
CA LEU A 120 3.48 3.96 -7.26
C LEU A 120 2.68 3.27 -8.37
N GLY A 121 1.55 2.65 -8.02
CA GLY A 121 0.64 2.00 -8.98
C GLY A 121 1.27 0.80 -9.68
N ILE A 122 0.67 0.41 -10.80
CA ILE A 122 1.22 -0.64 -11.67
C ILE A 122 2.05 0.05 -12.76
N ARG A 123 3.38 -0.08 -12.66
CA ARG A 123 4.34 0.43 -13.64
C ARG A 123 5.02 -0.73 -14.35
N ILE A 124 5.32 -0.52 -15.64
CA ILE A 124 5.96 -1.56 -16.46
C ILE A 124 7.32 -1.95 -15.88
N GLU A 125 8.06 -0.98 -15.33
CA GLU A 125 9.39 -1.19 -14.76
C GLU A 125 9.31 -2.04 -13.48
N ILE A 126 8.28 -1.86 -12.65
CA ILE A 126 8.04 -2.69 -11.46
C ILE A 126 7.62 -4.11 -11.87
N LEU A 127 6.74 -4.24 -12.87
CA LEU A 127 6.35 -5.54 -13.42
C LEU A 127 7.57 -6.30 -13.95
N GLN A 128 8.45 -5.62 -14.69
CA GLN A 128 9.68 -6.23 -15.21
C GLN A 128 10.64 -6.63 -14.08
N LEU A 129 10.84 -5.76 -13.09
CA LEU A 129 11.65 -6.08 -11.90
C LEU A 129 11.16 -7.37 -11.22
N LEU A 130 9.85 -7.54 -11.05
CA LEU A 130 9.28 -8.73 -10.42
C LEU A 130 9.50 -9.97 -11.28
N ARG A 131 9.35 -9.87 -12.61
CA ARG A 131 9.64 -10.97 -13.55
C ARG A 131 11.10 -11.38 -13.51
N ASP A 132 12.01 -10.42 -13.53
CA ASP A 132 13.45 -10.67 -13.48
C ASP A 132 13.85 -11.33 -12.14
N ARG A 133 13.28 -10.89 -11.02
CA ARG A 133 13.51 -11.50 -9.71
C ARG A 133 12.98 -12.94 -9.64
N LEU A 134 11.80 -13.20 -10.20
CA LEU A 134 11.24 -14.55 -10.29
C LEU A 134 12.13 -15.46 -11.12
N ALA A 135 12.56 -15.00 -12.30
CA ALA A 135 13.46 -15.75 -13.18
C ALA A 135 14.81 -16.03 -12.50
N ALA A 136 15.41 -15.03 -11.86
CA ALA A 136 16.67 -15.17 -11.13
C ALA A 136 16.53 -16.14 -9.95
N LEU A 137 15.44 -16.04 -9.18
CA LEU A 137 15.15 -16.94 -8.06
C LEU A 137 15.07 -18.39 -8.53
N MET A 138 14.34 -18.67 -9.60
CA MET A 138 14.20 -20.00 -10.18
C MET A 138 15.51 -20.53 -10.76
N ALA A 139 16.27 -19.69 -11.44
CA ALA A 139 17.56 -20.06 -12.01
C ALA A 139 18.61 -20.41 -10.95
N ALA A 140 18.54 -19.79 -9.78
CA ALA A 140 19.47 -20.04 -8.66
C ALA A 140 19.20 -21.36 -7.93
N GLN A 141 18.05 -22.03 -8.18
CA GLN A 141 17.72 -23.25 -7.43
C GLN A 141 18.47 -24.45 -7.97
N PRO A 142 19.06 -25.30 -7.08
CA PRO A 142 19.71 -26.53 -7.49
C PRO A 142 18.72 -27.55 -8.06
N ARG A 143 17.50 -27.59 -7.52
CA ARG A 143 16.42 -28.46 -7.97
C ARG A 143 15.69 -27.81 -9.13
N ARG A 144 15.81 -28.35 -10.35
CA ARG A 144 15.09 -27.88 -11.52
C ARG A 144 13.65 -28.36 -11.49
N ILE A 145 12.72 -27.44 -11.23
CA ILE A 145 11.27 -27.66 -11.26
C ILE A 145 10.72 -26.70 -12.32
N PRO A 146 9.96 -27.21 -13.32
CA PRO A 146 9.40 -26.36 -14.37
C PRO A 146 8.39 -25.35 -13.84
N GLU A 147 8.18 -24.27 -14.57
CA GLU A 147 7.13 -23.28 -14.30
C GLU A 147 5.75 -23.94 -14.24
N ALA A 148 5.46 -24.91 -15.13
CA ALA A 148 4.19 -25.63 -15.16
C ALA A 148 3.90 -26.48 -13.91
N GLU A 149 4.90 -26.72 -13.06
CA GLU A 149 4.76 -27.41 -11.76
C GLU A 149 4.97 -26.44 -10.58
N THR A 150 5.01 -25.14 -10.86
CA THR A 150 5.25 -24.07 -9.89
C THR A 150 4.00 -23.20 -9.76
N VAL A 151 3.60 -22.90 -8.52
CA VAL A 151 2.53 -21.91 -8.22
C VAL A 151 3.17 -20.67 -7.62
N LEU A 152 2.79 -19.51 -8.12
CA LEU A 152 3.13 -18.21 -7.53
C LEU A 152 2.00 -17.78 -6.58
N LEU A 153 2.29 -17.54 -5.31
CA LEU A 153 1.38 -16.95 -4.34
C LEU A 153 1.73 -15.47 -4.15
N PHE A 154 0.94 -14.60 -4.76
CA PHE A 154 1.04 -13.16 -4.60
C PHE A 154 0.35 -12.74 -3.30
N VAL A 155 1.09 -12.10 -2.39
CA VAL A 155 0.58 -11.68 -1.08
C VAL A 155 0.60 -10.16 -0.95
N GLY A 156 -0.59 -9.54 -1.04
CA GLY A 156 -0.76 -8.11 -0.79
C GLY A 156 -1.03 -7.80 0.68
N ARG A 157 -0.96 -6.51 1.04
CA ARG A 157 -1.38 -6.05 2.38
C ARG A 157 -2.87 -6.27 2.62
N GLY A 158 -3.69 -6.01 1.59
CA GLY A 158 -5.12 -5.86 1.68
C GLY A 158 -5.55 -4.43 2.07
N SER A 159 -6.74 -4.05 1.65
CA SER A 159 -7.31 -2.73 1.87
C SER A 159 -8.83 -2.81 2.05
N SER A 160 -9.41 -1.85 2.76
CA SER A 160 -10.84 -1.58 2.75
C SER A 160 -11.31 -0.90 1.44
N ASP A 161 -10.36 -0.39 0.64
CA ASP A 161 -10.63 0.16 -0.68
C ASP A 161 -10.56 -0.95 -1.73
N PRO A 162 -11.69 -1.28 -2.39
CA PRO A 162 -11.74 -2.37 -3.38
C PRO A 162 -10.86 -2.10 -4.60
N GLU A 163 -10.63 -0.84 -4.96
CA GLU A 163 -9.77 -0.48 -6.10
C GLU A 163 -8.32 -0.91 -5.86
N ALA A 164 -7.77 -0.65 -4.66
CA ALA A 164 -6.43 -1.09 -4.30
C ALA A 164 -6.28 -2.62 -4.31
N ASN A 165 -7.33 -3.35 -3.89
CA ASN A 165 -7.36 -4.81 -3.96
C ASN A 165 -7.44 -5.30 -5.40
N ALA A 166 -8.23 -4.62 -6.26
CA ALA A 166 -8.32 -4.93 -7.68
C ALA A 166 -7.00 -4.67 -8.41
N GLU A 167 -6.26 -3.60 -8.07
CA GLU A 167 -4.92 -3.36 -8.61
C GLU A 167 -3.93 -4.46 -8.24
N ALA A 168 -3.98 -4.96 -6.99
CA ALA A 168 -3.16 -6.10 -6.58
C ALA A 168 -3.48 -7.36 -7.40
N CYS A 169 -4.76 -7.68 -7.61
CA CYS A 169 -5.18 -8.80 -8.46
C CYS A 169 -4.79 -8.59 -9.93
N LYS A 170 -4.89 -7.36 -10.44
CA LYS A 170 -4.45 -7.00 -11.80
C LYS A 170 -2.95 -7.22 -11.97
N LEU A 171 -2.13 -6.80 -11.01
CA LEU A 171 -0.68 -7.02 -11.07
C LEU A 171 -0.34 -8.50 -11.03
N ALA A 172 -0.98 -9.29 -10.16
CA ALA A 172 -0.82 -10.74 -10.10
C ALA A 172 -1.20 -11.40 -11.44
N ARG A 173 -2.30 -10.95 -12.07
CA ARG A 173 -2.71 -11.42 -13.40
C ARG A 173 -1.66 -11.09 -14.47
N LEU A 174 -1.12 -9.88 -14.48
CA LEU A 174 -0.07 -9.46 -15.41
C LEU A 174 1.24 -10.26 -15.22
N LEU A 175 1.54 -10.68 -13.99
CA LEU A 175 2.66 -11.58 -13.72
C LEU A 175 2.43 -12.98 -14.26
N TRP A 176 1.18 -13.45 -14.23
CA TRP A 176 0.83 -14.78 -14.75
C TRP A 176 0.93 -14.87 -16.27
N GLU A 177 0.49 -13.82 -16.97
CA GLU A 177 0.49 -13.82 -18.43
C GLU A 177 1.90 -14.08 -19.00
N GLY A 178 2.03 -15.20 -19.73
CA GLY A 178 3.28 -15.61 -20.36
C GLY A 178 4.35 -16.15 -19.41
N SER A 179 4.06 -16.34 -18.12
CA SER A 179 5.04 -16.83 -17.14
C SER A 179 5.28 -18.34 -17.21
N GLY A 180 4.32 -19.10 -17.72
CA GLY A 180 4.34 -20.57 -17.70
C GLY A 180 3.97 -21.17 -16.36
N PHE A 181 3.74 -20.41 -15.29
CA PHE A 181 3.33 -20.94 -13.99
C PHE A 181 1.99 -21.68 -14.07
N ALA A 182 1.89 -22.79 -13.33
CA ALA A 182 0.66 -23.57 -13.21
C ALA A 182 -0.51 -22.68 -12.76
N ALA A 183 -0.26 -21.83 -11.78
CA ALA A 183 -1.22 -20.82 -11.32
C ALA A 183 -0.51 -19.63 -10.67
N VAL A 184 -1.22 -18.50 -10.60
CA VAL A 184 -0.89 -17.37 -9.75
C VAL A 184 -2.10 -17.10 -8.84
N GLU A 185 -1.97 -17.45 -7.58
CA GLU A 185 -2.98 -17.21 -6.56
C GLU A 185 -2.74 -15.87 -5.87
N THR A 186 -3.80 -15.15 -5.57
CA THR A 186 -3.73 -13.87 -4.88
C THR A 186 -4.39 -13.95 -3.51
N CYS A 187 -3.67 -13.49 -2.48
CA CYS A 187 -4.22 -13.36 -1.14
C CYS A 187 -3.68 -12.12 -0.42
N PHE A 188 -4.19 -11.88 0.77
CA PHE A 188 -3.86 -10.69 1.56
C PHE A 188 -3.52 -11.06 3.00
N ILE A 189 -2.51 -10.40 3.56
CA ILE A 189 -2.12 -10.64 4.95
C ILE A 189 -3.09 -9.99 5.94
N GLY A 190 -3.84 -8.97 5.53
CA GLY A 190 -4.75 -8.22 6.38
C GLY A 190 -6.00 -7.72 5.65
N ILE A 191 -6.92 -7.15 6.40
CA ILE A 191 -8.10 -6.34 6.00
C ILE A 191 -9.11 -7.10 5.12
N THR A 192 -8.74 -7.57 3.93
CA THR A 192 -9.65 -8.19 2.95
C THR A 192 -9.38 -9.68 2.72
N HIS A 193 -10.26 -10.36 2.02
CA HIS A 193 -10.18 -11.77 1.65
C HIS A 193 -9.77 -11.96 0.18
N PRO A 194 -9.20 -13.16 -0.18
CA PRO A 194 -8.84 -14.26 0.71
C PRO A 194 -7.64 -13.93 1.61
N ARG A 195 -7.65 -14.39 2.86
CA ARG A 195 -6.53 -14.23 3.81
C ARG A 195 -5.40 -15.20 3.47
N LEU A 196 -4.19 -14.93 3.99
CA LEU A 196 -3.00 -15.75 3.75
C LEU A 196 -3.22 -17.25 3.98
N PRO A 197 -3.88 -17.73 5.04
CA PRO A 197 -4.13 -19.18 5.20
C PRO A 197 -4.93 -19.77 4.03
N VAL A 198 -5.98 -19.09 3.59
CA VAL A 198 -6.79 -19.51 2.44
C VAL A 198 -5.98 -19.44 1.14
N GLY A 199 -5.12 -18.44 0.98
CA GLY A 199 -4.21 -18.34 -0.17
C GLY A 199 -3.24 -19.53 -0.25
N LEU A 200 -2.68 -19.92 0.89
CA LEU A 200 -1.82 -21.10 0.98
C LEU A 200 -2.56 -22.40 0.63
N GLU A 201 -3.79 -22.59 1.15
CA GLU A 201 -4.64 -23.73 0.80
C GLU A 201 -4.96 -23.78 -0.69
N ARG A 202 -5.29 -22.64 -1.31
CA ARG A 202 -5.52 -22.54 -2.75
C ARG A 202 -4.27 -22.88 -3.57
N ALA A 203 -3.11 -22.37 -3.16
CA ALA A 203 -1.85 -22.68 -3.81
C ALA A 203 -1.56 -24.20 -3.77
N LEU A 204 -1.83 -24.85 -2.64
CA LEU A 204 -1.66 -26.29 -2.48
C LEU A 204 -2.67 -27.13 -3.27
N SER A 205 -3.88 -26.63 -3.53
CA SER A 205 -4.91 -27.34 -4.32
C SER A 205 -4.51 -27.59 -5.78
N TRP A 206 -3.51 -26.87 -6.28
CA TRP A 206 -2.88 -27.11 -7.59
C TRP A 206 -1.88 -28.27 -7.60
N HIS A 207 -1.63 -28.90 -6.45
CA HIS A 207 -0.63 -29.98 -6.27
C HIS A 207 0.77 -29.62 -6.82
N PRO A 208 1.31 -28.43 -6.46
CA PRO A 208 2.57 -27.97 -7.02
C PRO A 208 3.76 -28.74 -6.46
N ARG A 209 4.84 -28.80 -7.23
CA ARG A 209 6.16 -29.23 -6.72
C ARG A 209 6.95 -28.06 -6.13
N ARG A 210 6.60 -26.82 -6.49
CA ARG A 210 7.16 -25.58 -5.94
C ARG A 210 6.07 -24.55 -5.72
N VAL A 211 6.17 -23.85 -4.59
CA VAL A 211 5.40 -22.61 -4.33
C VAL A 211 6.38 -21.47 -4.14
N ILE A 212 6.22 -20.40 -4.92
CA ILE A 212 6.95 -19.16 -4.74
C ILE A 212 6.02 -18.16 -4.10
N VAL A 213 6.37 -17.65 -2.93
CA VAL A 213 5.61 -16.58 -2.25
C VAL A 213 6.23 -15.24 -2.61
N LEU A 214 5.40 -14.33 -3.13
CA LEU A 214 5.77 -12.97 -3.49
C LEU A 214 5.06 -12.00 -2.55
N PRO A 215 5.71 -11.50 -1.49
CA PRO A 215 5.17 -10.43 -0.68
C PRO A 215 5.29 -9.10 -1.44
N TYR A 216 4.17 -8.51 -1.82
CA TYR A 216 4.18 -7.23 -2.52
C TYR A 216 4.14 -6.08 -1.52
N PHE A 217 5.32 -5.72 -1.05
CA PHE A 217 5.58 -4.66 -0.08
C PHE A 217 6.78 -3.82 -0.52
N LEU A 218 6.83 -2.56 -0.10
CA LEU A 218 7.99 -1.70 -0.36
C LEU A 218 9.17 -2.06 0.55
N PHE A 219 8.89 -2.26 1.83
CA PHE A 219 9.91 -2.48 2.86
C PHE A 219 9.52 -3.64 3.76
N THR A 220 10.50 -4.18 4.48
CA THR A 220 10.29 -5.12 5.55
C THR A 220 9.39 -4.55 6.65
N GLY A 221 8.93 -5.40 7.55
CA GLY A 221 8.09 -5.00 8.68
C GLY A 221 7.28 -6.16 9.24
N VAL A 222 6.45 -5.86 10.24
CA VAL A 222 5.66 -6.87 10.96
C VAL A 222 4.86 -7.79 10.02
N LEU A 223 4.32 -7.26 8.92
CA LEU A 223 3.50 -8.06 8.00
C LEU A 223 4.35 -9.00 7.15
N VAL A 224 5.50 -8.53 6.64
CA VAL A 224 6.44 -9.36 5.87
C VAL A 224 6.98 -10.47 6.77
N LYS A 225 7.42 -10.16 7.99
CA LYS A 225 7.87 -11.14 8.98
C LYS A 225 6.80 -12.21 9.33
N LYS A 226 5.50 -11.82 9.34
CA LYS A 226 4.40 -12.78 9.49
C LYS A 226 4.25 -13.70 8.27
N ILE A 227 4.47 -13.18 7.07
CA ILE A 227 4.45 -14.00 5.84
C ILE A 227 5.61 -14.98 5.86
N GLU A 228 6.82 -14.53 6.20
CA GLU A 228 8.01 -15.38 6.36
C GLU A 228 7.78 -16.52 7.34
N ALA A 229 7.24 -16.22 8.52
CA ALA A 229 6.91 -17.23 9.52
C ALA A 229 5.88 -18.25 9.01
N ALA A 230 4.88 -17.81 8.25
CA ALA A 230 3.89 -18.70 7.65
C ALA A 230 4.50 -19.60 6.57
N VAL A 231 5.41 -19.08 5.75
CA VAL A 231 6.15 -19.85 4.73
C VAL A 231 7.03 -20.90 5.41
N GLU A 232 7.76 -20.52 6.47
CA GLU A 232 8.60 -21.45 7.22
C GLU A 232 7.77 -22.59 7.86
N GLN A 233 6.59 -22.25 8.38
CA GLN A 233 5.67 -23.28 8.89
C GLN A 233 5.22 -24.24 7.78
N GLN A 234 5.01 -23.77 6.55
CA GLN A 234 4.66 -24.62 5.42
C GLN A 234 5.84 -25.50 5.00
N ARG A 235 7.07 -25.02 4.99
CA ARG A 235 8.27 -25.83 4.73
C ARG A 235 8.37 -27.03 5.67
N GLN A 236 8.01 -26.82 6.94
CA GLN A 236 8.04 -27.90 7.94
C GLN A 236 6.90 -28.91 7.78
N ARG A 237 5.71 -28.45 7.34
CA ARG A 237 4.52 -29.31 7.18
C ARG A 237 4.47 -30.04 5.86
N GLN A 238 5.02 -29.45 4.81
CA GLN A 238 4.96 -29.90 3.42
C GLN A 238 6.36 -29.96 2.84
N SER A 239 7.21 -30.82 3.43
CA SER A 239 8.65 -30.89 3.12
C SER A 239 8.96 -31.41 1.71
N GLU A 240 7.99 -32.04 1.05
CA GLU A 240 8.08 -32.51 -0.35
C GLU A 240 7.95 -31.36 -1.35
N ILE A 241 7.33 -30.25 -0.96
CA ILE A 241 7.15 -29.05 -1.78
C ILE A 241 8.34 -28.10 -1.57
N ASP A 242 8.87 -27.60 -2.66
CA ASP A 242 9.94 -26.60 -2.65
C ASP A 242 9.35 -25.19 -2.41
N TRP A 243 9.46 -24.68 -1.18
CA TRP A 243 8.95 -23.38 -0.77
C TRP A 243 10.01 -22.31 -0.91
N LEU A 244 9.77 -21.36 -1.80
CA LEU A 244 10.62 -20.19 -2.01
C LEU A 244 9.86 -18.91 -1.64
N MET A 245 10.60 -17.85 -1.30
CA MET A 245 10.02 -16.53 -1.05
C MET A 245 10.92 -15.47 -1.66
N LEU A 246 10.31 -14.52 -2.38
CA LEU A 246 10.99 -13.32 -2.81
C LEU A 246 11.07 -12.31 -1.67
N PRO A 247 12.11 -11.48 -1.63
CA PRO A 247 12.12 -10.33 -0.75
C PRO A 247 11.08 -9.27 -1.20
N GLU A 248 10.79 -8.33 -0.33
CA GLU A 248 10.06 -7.11 -0.66
C GLU A 248 10.78 -6.30 -1.76
N LEU A 249 10.13 -5.27 -2.31
CA LEU A 249 10.72 -4.43 -3.37
C LEU A 249 12.03 -3.81 -2.93
N GLY A 250 12.06 -3.22 -1.75
CA GLY A 250 13.25 -2.64 -1.14
C GLY A 250 13.76 -1.38 -1.85
N LEU A 251 14.95 -0.96 -1.43
CA LEU A 251 15.67 0.14 -2.05
C LEU A 251 16.42 -0.36 -3.29
N VAL A 252 15.83 -0.14 -4.47
CA VAL A 252 16.40 -0.50 -5.78
C VAL A 252 16.22 0.63 -6.78
N ASP A 253 17.07 0.68 -7.80
CA ASP A 253 17.07 1.73 -8.83
C ASP A 253 15.70 1.88 -9.51
N THR A 254 15.01 0.78 -9.76
CA THR A 254 13.66 0.78 -10.36
C THR A 254 12.65 1.55 -9.50
N VAL A 255 12.69 1.42 -8.18
CA VAL A 255 11.82 2.17 -7.26
C VAL A 255 12.19 3.65 -7.26
N LEU A 256 13.49 3.97 -7.20
CA LEU A 256 13.98 5.35 -7.26
C LEU A 256 13.59 6.04 -8.58
N HIS A 257 13.75 5.34 -9.70
CA HIS A 257 13.35 5.85 -11.01
C HIS A 257 11.83 6.07 -11.11
N SER A 258 11.04 5.14 -10.58
CA SER A 258 9.58 5.30 -10.52
C SER A 258 9.16 6.52 -9.67
N LEU A 259 9.89 6.82 -8.59
CA LEU A 259 9.68 8.05 -7.81
C LEU A 259 10.01 9.31 -8.61
N GLN A 260 11.11 9.31 -9.38
CA GLN A 260 11.44 10.43 -10.25
C GLN A 260 10.36 10.69 -11.29
N GLN A 261 9.80 9.64 -11.90
CA GLN A 261 8.69 9.76 -12.84
C GLN A 261 7.44 10.34 -12.18
N LEU A 262 7.05 9.83 -10.99
CA LEU A 262 5.91 10.35 -10.22
C LEU A 262 6.08 11.82 -9.87
N GLU A 263 7.27 12.23 -9.52
CA GLU A 263 7.59 13.62 -9.24
C GLU A 263 7.43 14.51 -10.47
N GLN A 264 7.93 14.06 -11.62
CA GLN A 264 7.75 14.79 -12.89
C GLN A 264 6.27 14.89 -13.28
N GLU A 265 5.51 13.80 -13.14
CA GLU A 265 4.07 13.80 -13.34
C GLU A 265 3.36 14.84 -12.45
N ALA A 266 3.76 14.94 -11.16
CA ALA A 266 3.23 15.92 -10.22
C ALA A 266 3.60 17.35 -10.61
N LEU A 267 4.84 17.60 -11.03
CA LEU A 267 5.31 18.92 -11.48
C LEU A 267 4.61 19.38 -12.74
N GLN A 268 4.28 18.46 -13.65
CA GLN A 268 3.59 18.74 -14.91
C GLN A 268 2.06 18.78 -14.77
N GLY A 269 1.52 18.51 -13.58
CA GLY A 269 0.08 18.40 -13.36
C GLY A 269 -0.57 17.20 -14.06
N GLN A 270 0.23 16.18 -14.40
CA GLN A 270 -0.21 14.97 -15.09
C GLN A 270 -0.54 13.81 -14.16
N THR A 271 -0.62 14.07 -12.86
CA THR A 271 -0.97 13.05 -11.86
C THR A 271 -2.33 12.44 -12.18
N GLN A 272 -2.39 11.14 -12.38
CA GLN A 272 -3.62 10.41 -12.72
C GLN A 272 -4.65 10.39 -11.58
N MET A 273 -4.22 10.61 -10.35
CA MET A 273 -5.13 10.75 -9.20
C MET A 273 -5.58 12.19 -9.05
N ASN A 274 -6.79 12.49 -9.52
CA ASN A 274 -7.40 13.81 -9.33
C ASN A 274 -8.12 13.89 -7.96
N CYS A 275 -7.36 13.78 -6.86
CA CYS A 275 -7.90 13.81 -5.51
C CYS A 275 -8.63 15.12 -5.18
N HIS A 276 -8.27 16.23 -5.81
CA HIS A 276 -8.93 17.51 -5.60
C HIS A 276 -10.38 17.54 -6.11
N LEU A 277 -10.70 16.74 -7.12
CA LEU A 277 -12.06 16.63 -7.68
C LEU A 277 -12.79 15.36 -7.25
N CYS A 278 -12.20 14.54 -6.38
CA CYS A 278 -12.85 13.34 -5.90
C CYS A 278 -14.10 13.70 -5.07
N LYS A 279 -15.28 13.28 -5.55
CA LYS A 279 -16.56 13.59 -4.90
C LYS A 279 -16.61 13.15 -3.42
N PHE A 280 -15.96 12.05 -3.06
CA PHE A 280 -15.88 11.55 -1.69
C PHE A 280 -15.01 12.45 -0.82
N ARG A 281 -13.86 12.87 -1.32
CA ARG A 281 -12.98 13.83 -0.62
C ARG A 281 -13.66 15.19 -0.41
N LEU A 282 -14.35 15.69 -1.42
CA LEU A 282 -15.08 16.96 -1.31
C LEU A 282 -16.21 16.90 -0.27
N ALA A 283 -16.94 15.77 -0.19
CA ALA A 283 -17.97 15.58 0.82
C ALA A 283 -17.37 15.56 2.23
N VAL A 284 -16.33 14.75 2.47
CA VAL A 284 -15.65 14.65 3.77
C VAL A 284 -14.99 15.98 4.15
N SER A 285 -14.34 16.69 3.22
CA SER A 285 -13.72 17.97 3.51
C SER A 285 -14.73 19.07 3.85
N ALA A 286 -15.96 19.01 3.34
CA ALA A 286 -17.05 19.89 3.71
C ALA A 286 -17.50 19.68 5.16
N GLU A 287 -17.59 18.42 5.61
CA GLU A 287 -17.94 18.05 6.99
C GLU A 287 -16.85 18.43 8.00
N VAL A 288 -15.57 18.22 7.65
CA VAL A 288 -14.43 18.64 8.47
C VAL A 288 -14.38 20.17 8.63
N ARG A 289 -14.68 20.93 7.56
CA ARG A 289 -14.79 22.40 7.64
C ARG A 289 -15.96 22.85 8.49
N ALA A 290 -17.01 22.03 8.64
CA ALA A 290 -18.15 22.28 9.50
C ALA A 290 -17.91 21.98 10.98
N GLY A 291 -16.70 21.60 11.38
CA GLY A 291 -16.28 21.50 12.80
C GLY A 291 -16.46 20.14 13.46
N HIS A 292 -16.60 19.07 12.69
CA HIS A 292 -16.64 17.70 13.26
C HIS A 292 -15.23 17.16 13.45
N THR A 293 -14.66 17.39 14.62
CA THR A 293 -13.42 16.74 15.05
C THR A 293 -13.77 15.32 15.50
N HIS A 294 -13.44 14.32 14.70
CA HIS A 294 -13.49 12.93 15.16
C HIS A 294 -12.31 12.67 16.09
N HIS A 295 -12.55 12.78 17.40
CA HIS A 295 -11.69 12.16 18.38
C HIS A 295 -11.91 10.65 18.32
N HIS A 296 -10.91 9.91 17.88
CA HIS A 296 -10.87 8.45 18.10
C HIS A 296 -10.53 8.23 19.58
N PRO A 297 -11.43 7.67 20.40
CA PRO A 297 -11.06 7.23 21.73
C PRO A 297 -10.15 5.99 21.58
N HIS A 298 -8.91 6.12 22.03
CA HIS A 298 -8.07 4.96 22.26
C HIS A 298 -8.58 4.25 23.51
N GLU A 299 -9.45 3.26 23.35
CA GLU A 299 -9.78 2.34 24.42
C GLU A 299 -8.61 1.39 24.68
N HIS A 300 -7.87 1.68 25.74
CA HIS A 300 -6.91 0.76 26.32
C HIS A 300 -7.68 -0.29 27.14
N HIS A 301 -7.91 -1.46 26.54
CA HIS A 301 -8.35 -2.62 27.32
C HIS A 301 -7.18 -3.18 28.12
N HIS A 302 -7.13 -2.81 29.39
CA HIS A 302 -6.32 -3.52 30.38
C HIS A 302 -7.10 -4.78 30.84
N HIS A 303 -6.62 -5.94 30.44
CA HIS A 303 -7.08 -7.20 31.01
C HIS A 303 -6.47 -7.37 32.39
N HIS A 304 -7.29 -7.14 33.46
CA HIS A 304 -6.99 -7.65 34.78
C HIS A 304 -7.61 -9.03 34.93
N HIS A 305 -6.78 -10.03 35.17
CA HIS A 305 -7.20 -11.33 35.68
C HIS A 305 -7.56 -11.21 37.16
N GLY A 306 -8.82 -11.47 37.49
CA GLY A 306 -9.27 -11.62 38.86
C GLY A 306 -10.18 -12.84 38.96
N HIS A 307 -9.70 -13.87 39.68
CA HIS A 307 -10.48 -15.04 40.08
C HIS A 307 -11.58 -14.68 41.09
N GLY A 308 -12.78 -15.24 40.93
CA GLY A 308 -13.82 -15.17 41.94
C GLY A 308 -15.11 -15.85 41.48
N SER A 309 -15.27 -17.11 41.89
CA SER A 309 -16.48 -17.89 41.78
C SER A 309 -17.62 -17.31 42.63
N HIS A 310 -18.88 -17.26 42.13
CA HIS A 310 -20.10 -17.58 42.86
C HIS A 310 -21.31 -17.65 41.89
N HIS A 311 -22.03 -18.76 42.00
CA HIS A 311 -23.31 -19.05 41.37
C HIS A 311 -24.45 -18.15 41.96
N HIS A 312 -25.38 -17.74 41.08
CA HIS A 312 -26.83 -17.84 41.35
C HIS A 312 -27.62 -17.45 40.05
N PRO A 313 -28.73 -18.13 39.78
CA PRO A 313 -29.56 -17.91 38.59
C PRO A 313 -30.73 -16.97 38.93
N HIS A 314 -30.97 -15.97 38.09
CA HIS A 314 -32.26 -15.29 38.02
C HIS A 314 -32.61 -14.96 36.57
N SER A 315 -33.67 -15.61 36.14
CA SER A 315 -34.45 -15.33 34.93
C SER A 315 -35.22 -14.03 35.09
N HIS A 316 -35.11 -13.10 34.15
CA HIS A 316 -36.08 -12.05 33.87
C HIS A 316 -36.16 -11.70 32.39
N PRO A 317 -37.34 -11.22 31.91
CA PRO A 317 -37.76 -11.35 30.54
C PRO A 317 -37.25 -10.23 29.61
N HIS A 318 -37.15 -10.58 28.35
CA HIS A 318 -36.87 -9.67 27.24
C HIS A 318 -37.89 -8.52 27.17
N HIS A 319 -37.42 -7.27 27.31
CA HIS A 319 -38.07 -6.09 26.76
C HIS A 319 -37.21 -5.59 25.59
N ASP A 320 -37.75 -5.85 24.42
CA ASP A 320 -37.32 -5.30 23.15
C ASP A 320 -37.64 -3.79 23.14
N HIS A 321 -36.62 -2.96 23.30
CA HIS A 321 -36.70 -1.53 23.00
C HIS A 321 -35.81 -1.27 21.78
N GLY A 322 -36.43 -1.41 20.62
CA GLY A 322 -35.89 -0.90 19.38
C GLY A 322 -35.67 0.62 19.47
N HIS A 323 -34.45 1.03 19.70
CA HIS A 323 -34.00 2.39 19.43
C HIS A 323 -33.34 2.42 18.07
N THR A 324 -34.15 2.66 17.04
CA THR A 324 -33.70 3.12 15.75
C THR A 324 -33.17 4.54 15.89
N HIS A 325 -31.89 4.68 16.22
CA HIS A 325 -31.18 5.93 15.91
C HIS A 325 -30.65 5.82 14.49
N ALA A 326 -31.46 6.26 13.53
CA ALA A 326 -30.98 6.67 12.23
C ALA A 326 -30.11 7.90 12.45
N ALA A 327 -28.80 7.70 12.61
CA ALA A 327 -27.82 8.78 12.48
C ALA A 327 -27.82 9.20 11.00
N ALA A 328 -28.60 10.21 10.68
CA ALA A 328 -28.49 10.94 9.42
C ALA A 328 -27.10 11.55 9.40
N GLY A 329 -26.19 11.03 8.57
CA GLY A 329 -24.96 11.73 8.24
C GLY A 329 -23.65 10.96 8.31
N ASP A 330 -23.61 9.63 8.48
CA ASP A 330 -22.35 8.90 8.31
C ASP A 330 -22.10 8.60 6.82
N PRO A 331 -21.16 9.31 6.17
CA PRO A 331 -20.81 9.05 4.77
C PRO A 331 -20.31 7.63 4.53
N TRP A 332 -19.82 6.96 5.60
CA TRP A 332 -19.30 5.60 5.56
C TRP A 332 -20.42 4.56 5.53
N ALA A 333 -21.54 4.83 6.23
CA ALA A 333 -22.74 3.97 6.15
C ALA A 333 -23.30 3.96 4.73
N GLN A 334 -23.19 5.07 3.98
CA GLN A 334 -23.56 5.10 2.57
C GLN A 334 -22.57 4.31 1.70
N LEU A 335 -21.29 4.31 2.04
CA LEU A 335 -20.27 3.53 1.32
C LEU A 335 -20.43 2.03 1.59
N GLU A 336 -20.71 1.62 2.83
CA GLU A 336 -21.05 0.22 3.17
C GLU A 336 -22.32 -0.24 2.47
N GLY A 337 -23.34 0.59 2.41
CA GLY A 337 -24.56 0.33 1.64
C GLY A 337 -24.33 0.28 0.12
N TYR A 338 -23.34 1.00 -0.40
CA TYR A 338 -22.89 0.88 -1.79
C TYR A 338 -22.17 -0.45 -2.04
N HIS A 339 -21.27 -0.85 -1.15
CA HIS A 339 -20.59 -2.14 -1.22
C HIS A 339 -21.56 -3.31 -1.18
N GLN A 340 -22.55 -3.29 -0.29
CA GLN A 340 -23.59 -4.32 -0.23
C GLN A 340 -24.45 -4.39 -1.51
N ARG A 341 -24.71 -3.26 -2.17
CA ARG A 341 -25.49 -3.19 -3.40
C ARG A 341 -24.69 -3.54 -4.66
N ALA A 342 -23.41 -3.18 -4.71
CA ALA A 342 -22.54 -3.47 -5.87
C ALA A 342 -22.26 -4.96 -6.07
N TRP A 343 -22.43 -5.78 -5.02
CA TRP A 343 -22.23 -7.24 -5.06
C TRP A 343 -23.54 -8.03 -5.25
N GLN A 344 -24.68 -7.37 -5.41
CA GLN A 344 -25.98 -8.01 -5.65
C GLN A 344 -26.41 -8.02 -7.13
N VAL A 345 -25.47 -7.81 -8.05
CA VAL A 345 -25.77 -8.01 -9.47
C VAL A 345 -25.68 -9.50 -9.78
N PRO A 346 -26.74 -10.13 -10.36
CA PRO A 346 -26.83 -11.58 -10.61
C PRO A 346 -25.79 -12.07 -11.62
#